data_dc17801e4192110ff877558e96f13b8d
#
_entry.id   dc17801e4192110ff877558e96f13b8d
#
_cell.length_a   1.000
_cell.length_b   1.000
_cell.length_c   1.000
_cell.angle_alpha   90.00
_cell.angle_beta   90.00
_cell.angle_gamma   90.00
#
_symmetry.space_group_name_H-M   'P 1'
#
loop_
_entity.id
_entity.type
_entity.pdbx_description
1 polymer ?
#
loop_
_entity_poly.entity_id
_entity_poly.type
_entity_poly.pdbx_seq_one_letter_code
_entity_poly.pdbx_strand_id
1 'polypeptide(L)'
;MLDTHDHPVSQNRKLQDEVVKTAIEYIWNFSHDIVDVPAVARHANLARRTLDRRFKSATGHSVLDEIQFCRVSRAARLLQETDMPIKHIVHRAGFRSDEHLRLAFQKNFDQSPKAYQKNHGANSKLK
;
A
#
# COMPACT_ATOMS: atom_id res chain seq x y z
N MET A 1 7.59 18.45 -2.25
CA MET A 1 7.25 17.82 -2.32
C MET A 1 6.87 17.13 -1.95
N LEU A 2 6.81 16.78 -1.81
CA LEU A 2 6.66 16.01 -1.64
C LEU A 2 5.69 15.25 -1.52
N ASP A 3 4.72 15.55 -1.54
CA ASP A 3 3.71 14.65 -1.45
C ASP A 3 4.04 13.39 -2.09
N THR A 4 4.70 13.40 -3.06
CA THR A 4 5.09 12.20 -3.72
C THR A 4 6.11 11.43 -2.96
N HIS A 5 6.76 12.00 -1.98
CA HIS A 5 7.74 11.16 -1.34
C HIS A 5 7.17 10.24 -0.31
N ASP A 6 5.88 10.23 -0.12
CA ASP A 6 5.27 9.17 0.62
C ASP A 6 5.31 7.88 -0.14
N HIS A 7 5.52 7.92 -1.43
CA HIS A 7 5.52 6.76 -2.29
C HIS A 7 6.89 6.66 -2.93
N PRO A 8 7.74 5.73 -2.46
CA PRO A 8 9.12 5.68 -2.92
C PRO A 8 9.27 5.62 -4.43
N VAL A 9 8.38 4.90 -5.10
CA VAL A 9 8.48 4.73 -6.54
C VAL A 9 8.21 6.03 -7.27
N SER A 10 7.25 6.79 -6.79
CA SER A 10 6.89 8.02 -7.50
C SER A 10 7.95 9.08 -7.39
N GLN A 11 8.90 8.93 -6.47
CA GLN A 11 10.00 9.86 -6.36
C GLN A 11 11.11 9.57 -7.36
N ASN A 12 11.09 8.40 -7.96
CA ASN A 12 12.13 8.01 -8.87
C ASN A 12 11.87 8.59 -10.24
N ARG A 13 12.50 9.70 -10.52
CA ARG A 13 12.30 10.36 -11.80
C ARG A 13 12.84 9.58 -12.97
N LYS A 14 13.59 8.53 -12.69
CA LYS A 14 14.10 7.67 -13.73
C LYS A 14 13.19 6.52 -14.06
N LEU A 15 12.04 6.47 -13.42
CA LEU A 15 11.08 5.44 -13.72
C LEU A 15 10.52 5.70 -15.12
N GLN A 16 11.02 4.94 -16.08
CA GLN A 16 10.69 5.18 -17.47
C GLN A 16 9.79 4.15 -18.08
N ASP A 17 9.49 3.10 -17.35
CA ASP A 17 8.63 2.04 -17.87
C ASP A 17 7.17 2.50 -17.72
N GLU A 18 6.58 2.89 -18.83
CA GLU A 18 5.21 3.40 -18.80
C GLU A 18 4.21 2.36 -18.35
N VAL A 19 4.46 1.09 -18.66
CA VAL A 19 3.57 0.03 -18.21
C VAL A 19 3.62 -0.07 -16.70
N VAL A 20 4.80 0.04 -16.12
CA VAL A 20 4.96 -0.01 -14.68
C VAL A 20 4.31 1.20 -14.03
N LYS A 21 4.48 2.39 -14.61
CA LYS A 21 3.83 3.59 -14.08
C LYS A 21 2.32 3.43 -14.08
N THR A 22 1.76 2.92 -15.16
CA THR A 22 0.33 2.70 -15.24
C THR A 22 -0.13 1.69 -14.21
N ALA A 23 0.66 0.62 -14.01
CA ALA A 23 0.31 -0.38 -13.02
C ALA A 23 0.30 0.23 -11.61
N ILE A 24 1.28 1.08 -11.30
CA ILE A 24 1.34 1.75 -10.00
C ILE A 24 0.10 2.62 -9.81
N GLU A 25 -0.26 3.39 -10.82
CA GLU A 25 -1.44 4.24 -10.73
C GLU A 25 -2.70 3.42 -10.49
N TYR A 26 -2.80 2.30 -11.18
CA TYR A 26 -3.96 1.43 -11.00
C TYR A 26 -4.04 0.91 -9.57
N ILE A 27 -2.90 0.46 -9.03
CA ILE A 27 -2.86 -0.04 -7.66
C ILE A 27 -3.31 1.03 -6.68
N TRP A 28 -2.76 2.23 -6.79
CA TRP A 28 -3.06 3.28 -5.82
C TRP A 28 -4.46 3.83 -5.95
N ASN A 29 -5.04 3.78 -7.14
CA ASN A 29 -6.40 4.27 -7.34
C ASN A 29 -7.45 3.27 -6.89
N PHE A 30 -7.15 1.98 -6.94
CA PHE A 30 -8.16 0.94 -6.68
C PHE A 30 -7.80 -0.02 -5.55
N SER A 31 -6.79 0.28 -4.77
CA SER A 31 -6.34 -0.65 -3.74
C SER A 31 -7.37 -0.87 -2.63
N HIS A 32 -8.34 0.02 -2.50
CA HIS A 32 -9.38 -0.17 -1.50
C HIS A 32 -10.34 -1.29 -1.92
N ASP A 33 -10.33 -1.67 -3.18
CA ASP A 33 -11.06 -2.84 -3.64
C ASP A 33 -10.15 -4.06 -3.55
N ILE A 34 -10.67 -5.20 -3.91
CA ILE A 34 -9.86 -6.41 -3.87
C ILE A 34 -9.01 -6.44 -5.13
N VAL A 35 -7.88 -5.77 -5.07
CA VAL A 35 -6.91 -5.78 -6.16
C VAL A 35 -5.81 -6.75 -5.80
N ASP A 36 -5.53 -7.68 -6.71
CA ASP A 36 -4.45 -8.64 -6.50
C ASP A 36 -3.54 -8.61 -7.72
N VAL A 37 -2.45 -9.37 -7.64
CA VAL A 37 -1.46 -9.35 -8.71
C VAL A 37 -2.06 -9.74 -10.06
N PRO A 38 -2.91 -10.78 -10.16
CA PRO A 38 -3.53 -11.08 -11.45
C PRO A 38 -4.36 -9.92 -12.01
N ALA A 39 -5.04 -9.18 -11.14
CA ALA A 39 -5.84 -8.04 -11.61
C ALA A 39 -4.94 -6.96 -12.20
N VAL A 40 -3.81 -6.69 -11.56
CA VAL A 40 -2.88 -5.70 -12.07
C VAL A 40 -2.30 -6.15 -13.42
N ALA A 41 -1.97 -7.43 -13.52
CA ALA A 41 -1.44 -7.97 -14.77
C ALA A 41 -2.45 -7.85 -15.90
N ARG A 42 -3.73 -8.13 -15.61
CA ARG A 42 -4.78 -7.97 -16.62
C ARG A 42 -4.91 -6.51 -17.05
N HIS A 43 -4.86 -5.61 -16.11
CA HIS A 43 -4.95 -4.19 -16.44
C HIS A 43 -3.77 -3.76 -17.32
N ALA A 44 -2.59 -4.28 -17.04
CA ALA A 44 -1.40 -3.96 -17.80
C ALA A 44 -1.32 -4.72 -19.12
N ASN A 45 -2.22 -5.70 -19.31
CA ASN A 45 -2.24 -6.54 -20.49
C ASN A 45 -0.92 -7.29 -20.67
N LEU A 46 -0.40 -7.81 -19.56
CA LEU A 46 0.85 -8.57 -19.55
C LEU A 46 0.67 -9.85 -18.76
N ALA A 47 1.47 -10.85 -19.09
CA ALA A 47 1.54 -12.02 -18.25
C ALA A 47 2.10 -11.61 -16.90
N ARG A 48 1.65 -12.28 -15.86
CA ARG A 48 2.04 -11.95 -14.49
C ARG A 48 3.56 -11.94 -14.31
N ARG A 49 4.22 -12.95 -14.86
CA ARG A 49 5.67 -13.05 -14.74
C ARG A 49 6.38 -11.89 -15.42
N THR A 50 5.89 -11.50 -16.59
CA THR A 50 6.49 -10.39 -17.32
C THR A 50 6.31 -9.08 -16.55
N LEU A 51 5.11 -8.87 -16.02
CA LEU A 51 4.86 -7.67 -15.24
C LEU A 51 5.76 -7.62 -14.01
N ASP A 52 5.87 -8.72 -13.26
CA ASP A 52 6.71 -8.74 -12.06
C ASP A 52 8.16 -8.46 -12.39
N ARG A 53 8.66 -9.04 -13.48
CA ARG A 53 10.03 -8.81 -13.87
C ARG A 53 10.28 -7.33 -14.18
N ARG A 54 9.39 -6.74 -14.96
CA ARG A 54 9.54 -5.33 -15.31
C ARG A 54 9.35 -4.44 -14.10
N PHE A 55 8.41 -4.80 -13.23
CA PHE A 55 8.12 -4.02 -12.02
C PHE A 55 9.35 -4.01 -11.11
N LYS A 56 9.94 -5.19 -10.88
CA LYS A 56 11.13 -5.26 -10.06
C LYS A 56 12.30 -4.52 -10.67
N SER A 57 12.44 -4.59 -11.97
CA SER A 57 13.51 -3.88 -12.65
C SER A 57 13.35 -2.37 -12.49
N ALA A 58 12.13 -1.88 -12.54
CA ALA A 58 11.88 -0.43 -12.49
C ALA A 58 11.83 0.10 -11.07
N THR A 59 11.34 -0.70 -10.12
CA THR A 59 11.07 -0.19 -8.77
C THR A 59 11.92 -0.82 -7.68
N GLY A 60 12.47 -1.99 -7.92
CA GLY A 60 13.23 -2.70 -6.91
C GLY A 60 12.40 -3.62 -6.05
N HIS A 61 11.07 -3.67 -6.23
CA HIS A 61 10.23 -4.55 -5.45
C HIS A 61 9.12 -5.12 -6.32
N SER A 62 8.36 -6.07 -5.78
CA SER A 62 7.35 -6.78 -6.54
C SER A 62 6.03 -6.02 -6.60
N VAL A 63 5.17 -6.46 -7.51
CA VAL A 63 3.81 -5.92 -7.59
C VAL A 63 3.07 -6.15 -6.27
N LEU A 64 3.25 -7.32 -5.68
CA LEU A 64 2.59 -7.63 -4.41
C LEU A 64 3.06 -6.68 -3.31
N ASP A 65 4.35 -6.39 -3.27
CA ASP A 65 4.89 -5.44 -2.30
C ASP A 65 4.24 -4.08 -2.46
N GLU A 66 4.05 -3.65 -3.68
CA GLU A 66 3.43 -2.35 -3.93
C GLU A 66 1.98 -2.34 -3.44
N ILE A 67 1.24 -3.40 -3.73
CA ILE A 67 -0.14 -3.50 -3.27
C ILE A 67 -0.21 -3.46 -1.75
N GLN A 68 0.66 -4.20 -1.09
CA GLN A 68 0.66 -4.23 0.36
C GLN A 68 1.06 -2.90 0.97
N PHE A 69 2.03 -2.24 0.36
CA PHE A 69 2.44 -0.92 0.83
C PHE A 69 1.29 0.08 0.71
N CYS A 70 0.59 0.02 -0.39
CA CYS A 70 -0.56 0.90 -0.61
C CYS A 70 -1.63 0.66 0.45
N ARG A 71 -1.93 -0.61 0.73
CA ARG A 71 -2.94 -0.94 1.72
C ARG A 71 -2.54 -0.53 3.13
N VAL A 72 -1.29 -0.76 3.50
CA VAL A 72 -0.84 -0.41 4.84
C VAL A 72 -0.75 1.10 5.00
N SER A 73 -0.43 1.83 3.94
CA SER A 73 -0.43 3.29 3.98
C SER A 73 -1.84 3.82 4.23
N ARG A 74 -2.84 3.20 3.59
CA ARG A 74 -4.22 3.58 3.81
C ARG A 74 -4.65 3.28 5.25
N ALA A 75 -4.25 2.12 5.77
CA ALA A 75 -4.57 1.78 7.16
C ALA A 75 -3.92 2.78 8.11
N ALA A 76 -2.68 3.16 7.86
CA ALA A 76 -1.98 4.11 8.72
C ALA A 76 -2.72 5.45 8.75
N ARG A 77 -3.20 5.90 7.59
CA ARG A 77 -3.93 7.15 7.54
C ARG A 77 -5.23 7.06 8.33
N LEU A 78 -5.95 5.94 8.20
CA LEU A 78 -7.18 5.77 8.98
C LEU A 78 -6.91 5.75 10.47
N LEU A 79 -5.80 5.13 10.88
CA LEU A 79 -5.44 5.11 12.28
C LEU A 79 -5.08 6.49 12.80
N GLN A 80 -4.49 7.33 11.96
CA GLN A 80 -4.12 8.69 12.35
C GLN A 80 -5.31 9.64 12.38
N GLU A 81 -6.22 9.49 11.44
CA GLU A 81 -7.23 10.51 11.19
C GLU A 81 -8.60 10.18 11.75
N THR A 82 -8.80 8.95 12.21
CA THR A 82 -10.13 8.55 12.69
C THR A 82 -10.01 7.76 13.98
N ASP A 83 -11.17 7.60 14.63
CA ASP A 83 -11.29 6.72 15.80
C ASP A 83 -11.82 5.35 15.41
N MET A 84 -11.78 5.03 14.13
CA MET A 84 -12.33 3.79 13.62
C MET A 84 -11.69 2.58 14.29
N PRO A 85 -12.49 1.60 14.72
CA PRO A 85 -11.94 0.38 15.30
C PRO A 85 -11.06 -0.35 14.29
N ILE A 86 -10.03 -1.01 14.80
CA ILE A 86 -9.09 -1.70 13.93
C ILE A 86 -9.78 -2.71 13.03
N LYS A 87 -10.80 -3.39 13.55
CA LYS A 87 -11.52 -4.36 12.74
C LYS A 87 -12.18 -3.73 11.52
N HIS A 88 -12.63 -2.49 11.63
CA HIS A 88 -13.19 -1.78 10.48
C HIS A 88 -12.08 -1.32 9.53
N ILE A 89 -10.94 -0.97 10.09
CA ILE A 89 -9.80 -0.53 9.28
C ILE A 89 -9.31 -1.68 8.39
N VAL A 90 -9.31 -2.90 8.91
CA VAL A 90 -8.95 -4.06 8.11
C VAL A 90 -9.75 -4.07 6.81
N HIS A 91 -11.06 -3.89 6.93
CA HIS A 91 -11.94 -3.88 5.78
C HIS A 91 -11.68 -2.69 4.87
N ARG A 92 -11.65 -1.51 5.45
CA ARG A 92 -11.52 -0.29 4.66
C ARG A 92 -10.19 -0.20 3.93
N ALA A 93 -9.15 -0.80 4.50
CA ALA A 93 -7.83 -0.74 3.88
C ALA A 93 -7.59 -1.88 2.89
N GLY A 94 -8.52 -2.83 2.81
CA GLY A 94 -8.42 -3.89 1.82
C GLY A 94 -7.68 -5.12 2.28
N PHE A 95 -7.54 -5.32 3.60
CA PHE A 95 -6.90 -6.51 4.12
C PHE A 95 -7.92 -7.63 4.32
N ARG A 96 -7.45 -8.86 4.21
CA ARG A 96 -8.31 -10.02 4.38
C ARG A 96 -8.63 -10.31 5.83
N SER A 97 -7.71 -9.96 6.73
CA SER A 97 -7.88 -10.30 8.13
C SER A 97 -7.01 -9.40 8.99
N ASP A 98 -7.28 -9.45 10.29
CA ASP A 98 -6.44 -8.75 11.27
C ASP A 98 -4.99 -9.19 11.17
N GLU A 99 -4.79 -10.47 10.95
CA GLU A 99 -3.44 -11.02 10.86
C GLU A 99 -2.68 -10.42 9.70
N HIS A 100 -3.32 -10.31 8.55
CA HIS A 100 -2.66 -9.73 7.38
C HIS A 100 -2.30 -8.27 7.61
N LEU A 101 -3.19 -7.52 8.24
CA LEU A 101 -2.90 -6.13 8.57
C LEU A 101 -1.75 -6.05 9.54
N ARG A 102 -1.76 -6.88 10.58
CA ARG A 102 -0.71 -6.84 11.59
C ARG A 102 0.65 -7.14 10.99
N LEU A 103 0.72 -8.16 10.12
CA LEU A 103 1.99 -8.51 9.50
C LEU A 103 2.49 -7.42 8.56
N ALA A 104 1.59 -6.82 7.81
CA ALA A 104 1.98 -5.73 6.91
C ALA A 104 2.46 -4.52 7.69
N PHE A 105 1.81 -4.21 8.82
CA PHE A 105 2.23 -3.10 9.65
C PHE A 105 3.60 -3.36 10.26
N GLN A 106 3.83 -4.57 10.77
CA GLN A 106 5.12 -4.91 11.34
C GLN A 106 6.22 -4.77 10.30
N LYS A 107 5.95 -5.22 9.09
CA LYS A 107 6.94 -5.16 8.03
C LYS A 107 7.26 -3.72 7.61
N ASN A 108 6.26 -2.86 7.55
CA ASN A 108 6.43 -1.53 7.00
C ASN A 108 6.67 -0.44 8.03
N PHE A 109 6.18 -0.62 9.25
CA PHE A 109 6.30 0.40 10.28
C PHE A 109 6.98 -0.11 11.55
N ASP A 110 7.33 -1.39 11.58
CA ASP A 110 8.04 -2.00 12.70
C ASP A 110 7.25 -1.91 13.99
N GLN A 111 5.93 -1.92 13.89
CA GLN A 111 5.06 -1.91 15.06
C GLN A 111 3.68 -2.43 14.66
N SER A 112 2.87 -2.76 15.66
CA SER A 112 1.51 -3.22 15.40
C SER A 112 0.59 -2.06 15.08
N PRO A 113 -0.56 -2.33 14.43
CA PRO A 113 -1.54 -1.26 14.21
C PRO A 113 -1.99 -0.62 15.52
N LYS A 114 -2.13 -1.42 16.57
CA LYS A 114 -2.57 -0.90 17.85
C LYS A 114 -1.54 0.03 18.46
N ALA A 115 -0.27 -0.35 18.40
CA ALA A 115 0.79 0.52 18.89
C ALA A 115 0.86 1.81 18.10
N TYR A 116 0.71 1.69 16.79
CA TYR A 116 0.73 2.87 15.92
C TYR A 116 -0.42 3.80 16.26
N GLN A 117 -1.61 3.25 16.47
CA GLN A 117 -2.77 4.05 16.83
C GLN A 117 -2.56 4.76 18.14
N LYS A 118 -1.98 4.07 19.10
CA LYS A 118 -1.71 4.67 20.42
C LYS A 118 -0.76 5.85 20.30
N ASN A 119 0.25 5.74 19.45
CA ASN A 119 1.27 6.78 19.31
C ASN A 119 0.91 7.89 18.35
N HIS A 120 0.07 7.60 17.35
CA HIS A 120 -0.19 8.54 16.28
C HIS A 120 -1.67 8.77 16.01
N GLY A 121 -2.55 8.12 16.76
CA GLY A 121 -3.98 8.22 16.50
C GLY A 121 -4.56 9.57 16.84
N ALA A 122 -5.78 9.80 16.39
CA ALA A 122 -6.47 11.08 16.62
C ALA A 122 -6.56 11.39 18.11
N ASN A 123 -6.84 10.38 18.94
CA ASN A 123 -6.97 10.61 20.37
C ASN A 123 -5.67 10.97 21.05
N SER A 124 -4.55 10.49 20.55
CA SER A 124 -3.27 10.80 21.18
C SER A 124 -2.90 12.26 20.98
N LYS A 125 -3.46 12.90 19.96
CA LYS A 125 -3.17 14.30 19.69
C LYS A 125 -3.92 15.25 20.62
N LEU A 126 -4.89 14.75 21.33
CA LEU A 126 -5.67 15.54 22.24
C LEU A 126 -5.01 15.72 23.59
N LYS A 127 -3.93 15.02 23.80
CA LYS A 127 -3.19 15.12 25.05
C LYS A 127 -2.03 16.11 24.91
#